data_91088489acd32b24372912c72ac3716c
#
_entry.id   91088489acd32b24372912c72ac3716c
#
_cell.length_a   1.000
_cell.length_b   1.000
_cell.length_c   1.000
_cell.angle_alpha   90.00
_cell.angle_beta   90.00
_cell.angle_gamma   90.00
#
_symmetry.space_group_name_H-M   'P 1'
#
loop_
_entity.id
_entity.type
_entity.pdbx_description
1 polymer ?
#
loop_
_entity_poly.entity_id
_entity_poly.type
_entity_poly.pdbx_seq_one_letter_code
_entity_poly.pdbx_strand_id
1 'polypeptide(L)'
;MRNFKQLFCSCAVMAFALASFNANAESVDATAARAAAGKFLQQNRTTKFMKSSTSNIKLVHTEKSSVKDNAYYVFNIDGGGWVVIAGDDRAKEVLAYGTEGSIDMNAMPENMKGYLNMLKGQIETAQAYKGKTVPVKATKLSTPVEPLLKTRWGQGEPWNLLCPVNAAGQRTSVGCAPLAMAQIVNYWKYPNEVPELSGYQGTGYQWYSSLPATTFDYDLIVDAYRYYDPETGNPIIADYTDEQANEVAKLSRYCGQACKSRYGNSGTSTGSYSYDQRTAFKTFGYNENLQLIGKDPSYYNDNSNKYTIEEWCELIRTELEAGHPIPYHDMWEGHAWVLDGVDADGKFHMNWGFNGKFDGWYEIDAMSFHPYGDDEVWDFSQSSNSGNEMIINCFPYEGYVIPGGDEPEKKLGDINGDGFVNVSDVTDLISAILNSEVDSLDASIANINGDENINVSDVTALIAMILNN
;
A
#
# COMPACT_ATOMS: atom_id res chain seq x y z
N MET A 1 31.30 28.41 56.65
CA MET A 1 29.85 28.25 56.71
C MET A 1 29.29 28.65 55.37
N ARG A 2 29.01 27.71 54.52
CA ARG A 2 28.10 27.85 53.37
C ARG A 2 27.77 26.45 52.83
N ASN A 3 26.53 26.05 53.03
CA ASN A 3 25.97 24.76 52.63
C ASN A 3 25.90 24.59 51.12
N PHE A 4 26.52 23.53 50.60
CA PHE A 4 26.26 23.04 49.24
C PHE A 4 25.18 21.96 49.34
N LYS A 5 24.01 22.24 48.82
CA LYS A 5 22.94 21.24 48.58
C LYS A 5 23.34 20.48 47.32
N GLN A 6 23.63 19.20 47.45
CA GLN A 6 23.71 18.25 46.34
C GLN A 6 22.32 17.99 45.77
N LEU A 7 22.15 18.27 44.49
CA LEU A 7 20.99 17.90 43.71
C LEU A 7 21.24 16.49 43.19
N PHE A 8 20.56 15.51 43.76
CA PHE A 8 20.54 14.16 43.19
C PHE A 8 19.60 14.12 42.02
N CYS A 9 20.16 14.00 40.81
CA CYS A 9 19.43 13.69 39.59
C CYS A 9 19.23 12.18 39.56
N SER A 10 18.00 11.71 39.89
CA SER A 10 17.65 10.30 39.77
C SER A 10 17.39 9.95 38.30
N CYS A 11 18.40 9.42 37.64
CA CYS A 11 18.19 8.69 36.40
C CYS A 11 17.49 7.37 36.73
N ALA A 12 16.19 7.29 36.50
CA ALA A 12 15.47 6.02 36.49
C ALA A 12 15.86 5.27 35.21
N VAL A 13 16.82 4.38 35.32
CA VAL A 13 17.07 3.34 34.31
C VAL A 13 15.92 2.38 34.39
N MET A 14 14.97 2.45 33.45
CA MET A 14 14.01 1.39 33.23
C MET A 14 14.77 0.18 32.68
N ALA A 15 15.09 -0.76 33.57
CA ALA A 15 15.50 -2.08 33.15
C ALA A 15 14.27 -2.77 32.57
N PHE A 16 14.18 -2.87 31.26
CA PHE A 16 13.29 -3.81 30.60
C PHE A 16 13.79 -5.21 30.97
N ALA A 17 13.12 -5.85 31.95
CA ALA A 17 13.29 -7.26 32.18
C ALA A 17 12.85 -7.98 30.89
N LEU A 18 13.78 -8.67 30.23
CA LEU A 18 13.49 -9.70 29.25
C LEU A 18 12.75 -10.82 29.96
N ALA A 19 11.46 -10.65 30.17
CA ALA A 19 10.59 -11.75 30.58
C ALA A 19 10.48 -12.66 29.35
N SER A 20 11.09 -13.83 29.42
CA SER A 20 10.78 -14.94 28.54
C SER A 20 9.33 -15.32 28.80
N PHE A 21 8.42 -14.80 28.02
CA PHE A 21 7.02 -15.21 28.06
C PHE A 21 6.95 -16.65 27.55
N ASN A 22 6.73 -17.58 28.43
CA ASN A 22 6.05 -18.83 28.10
C ASN A 22 4.58 -18.44 27.88
N ALA A 23 4.28 -17.82 26.78
CA ALA A 23 2.93 -17.49 26.40
C ALA A 23 2.23 -18.82 26.03
N ASN A 24 1.49 -19.37 26.99
CA ASN A 24 0.37 -20.21 26.58
C ASN A 24 -0.54 -19.30 25.76
N ALA A 25 -0.51 -19.50 24.48
CA ALA A 25 -1.35 -18.75 23.55
C ALA A 25 -2.81 -18.85 24.00
N GLU A 26 -3.42 -17.72 24.30
CA GLU A 26 -4.83 -17.65 24.63
C GLU A 26 -5.63 -17.32 23.37
N SER A 27 -6.67 -18.08 23.13
CA SER A 27 -7.62 -17.75 22.07
C SER A 27 -8.45 -16.55 22.50
N VAL A 28 -8.61 -15.62 21.57
CA VAL A 28 -9.48 -14.46 21.71
C VAL A 28 -10.91 -14.89 21.37
N ASP A 29 -11.84 -14.80 22.30
CA ASP A 29 -13.25 -15.10 22.03
C ASP A 29 -13.98 -13.89 21.42
N ALA A 30 -15.21 -14.09 20.95
CA ALA A 30 -15.99 -13.03 20.30
C ALA A 30 -16.29 -11.83 21.22
N THR A 31 -16.32 -12.03 22.54
CA THR A 31 -16.56 -10.96 23.52
C THR A 31 -15.31 -10.11 23.67
N ALA A 32 -14.14 -10.74 23.82
CA ALA A 32 -12.85 -10.07 23.87
C ALA A 32 -12.56 -9.34 22.55
N ALA A 33 -12.82 -9.98 21.40
CA ALA A 33 -12.66 -9.35 20.09
C ALA A 33 -13.56 -8.12 19.90
N ARG A 34 -14.81 -8.16 20.38
CA ARG A 34 -15.70 -7.00 20.38
C ARG A 34 -15.18 -5.88 21.27
N ALA A 35 -14.62 -6.21 22.44
CA ALA A 35 -14.03 -5.22 23.34
C ALA A 35 -12.80 -4.55 22.70
N ALA A 36 -11.94 -5.34 22.04
CA ALA A 36 -10.80 -4.83 21.27
C ALA A 36 -11.23 -3.89 20.15
N ALA A 37 -12.25 -4.27 19.35
CA ALA A 37 -12.83 -3.42 18.33
C ALA A 37 -13.36 -2.10 18.92
N GLY A 38 -14.07 -2.14 20.05
CA GLY A 38 -14.58 -0.96 20.75
C GLY A 38 -13.47 -0.03 21.25
N LYS A 39 -12.40 -0.59 21.82
CA LYS A 39 -11.21 0.14 22.26
C LYS A 39 -10.52 0.84 21.07
N PHE A 40 -10.29 0.14 19.97
CA PHE A 40 -9.69 0.67 18.76
C PHE A 40 -10.51 1.85 18.20
N LEU A 41 -11.83 1.70 18.11
CA LEU A 41 -12.72 2.78 17.65
C LEU A 41 -12.68 4.00 18.57
N GLN A 42 -12.69 3.79 19.88
CA GLN A 42 -12.62 4.88 20.85
C GLN A 42 -11.32 5.67 20.73
N GLN A 43 -10.18 4.99 20.54
CA GLN A 43 -8.88 5.61 20.38
C GLN A 43 -8.76 6.40 19.06
N ASN A 44 -9.45 5.94 18.01
CA ASN A 44 -9.37 6.54 16.67
C ASN A 44 -10.60 7.38 16.28
N ARG A 45 -11.50 7.67 17.22
CA ARG A 45 -12.79 8.36 16.96
C ARG A 45 -12.63 9.75 16.40
N THR A 46 -11.66 10.52 16.89
CA THR A 46 -11.46 11.92 16.48
C THR A 46 -10.65 12.09 15.20
N THR A 47 -9.98 11.04 14.75
CA THR A 47 -9.09 11.06 13.61
C THR A 47 -9.62 10.25 12.43
N LYS A 48 -9.99 8.99 12.67
CA LYS A 48 -10.33 8.03 11.60
C LYS A 48 -11.83 7.74 11.49
N PHE A 49 -12.58 7.75 12.62
CA PHE A 49 -13.99 7.34 12.68
C PHE A 49 -14.91 8.47 13.18
N MET A 50 -14.73 9.68 12.66
CA MET A 50 -15.48 10.87 13.13
C MET A 50 -16.99 10.75 12.97
N LYS A 51 -17.48 10.05 11.94
CA LYS A 51 -18.89 9.85 11.63
C LYS A 51 -19.49 8.59 12.26
N SER A 52 -18.66 7.68 12.74
CA SER A 52 -19.09 6.36 13.20
C SER A 52 -19.59 6.37 14.64
N SER A 53 -20.61 5.58 14.92
CA SER A 53 -21.12 5.37 16.28
C SER A 53 -20.34 4.27 16.98
N THR A 54 -19.62 4.62 18.05
CA THR A 54 -18.89 3.63 18.88
C THR A 54 -19.81 2.69 19.67
N SER A 55 -21.10 2.98 19.74
CA SER A 55 -22.07 2.22 20.55
C SER A 55 -22.67 1.03 19.82
N ASN A 56 -22.52 0.92 18.52
CA ASN A 56 -23.14 -0.17 17.74
C ASN A 56 -22.15 -0.81 16.77
N ILE A 57 -21.41 -1.80 17.31
CA ILE A 57 -20.46 -2.62 16.58
C ILE A 57 -21.10 -3.99 16.36
N LYS A 58 -21.29 -4.39 15.11
CA LYS A 58 -21.95 -5.64 14.74
C LYS A 58 -20.95 -6.68 14.28
N LEU A 59 -20.87 -7.82 14.97
CA LEU A 59 -20.12 -8.99 14.47
C LEU A 59 -20.85 -9.52 13.23
N VAL A 60 -20.17 -9.54 12.08
CA VAL A 60 -20.72 -10.00 10.80
C VAL A 60 -20.08 -11.30 10.33
N HIS A 61 -18.88 -11.64 10.82
CA HIS A 61 -18.22 -12.87 10.45
C HIS A 61 -17.26 -13.33 11.56
N THR A 62 -17.13 -14.66 11.66
CA THR A 62 -16.12 -15.34 12.49
C THR A 62 -15.42 -16.35 11.61
N GLU A 63 -14.16 -16.12 11.31
CA GLU A 63 -13.34 -17.05 10.54
C GLU A 63 -12.76 -18.13 11.45
N LYS A 64 -13.04 -19.38 11.11
CA LYS A 64 -12.54 -20.53 11.86
C LYS A 64 -11.10 -20.83 11.50
N SER A 65 -10.29 -21.14 12.52
CA SER A 65 -8.99 -21.75 12.32
C SER A 65 -9.12 -23.27 12.15
N SER A 66 -8.29 -23.85 11.32
CA SER A 66 -8.17 -25.31 11.19
C SER A 66 -7.36 -25.94 12.33
N VAL A 67 -6.65 -25.13 13.14
CA VAL A 67 -5.76 -25.57 14.21
C VAL A 67 -6.41 -25.42 15.58
N LYS A 68 -6.95 -24.22 15.89
CA LYS A 68 -7.51 -23.91 17.19
C LYS A 68 -8.49 -22.74 17.11
N ASP A 69 -9.72 -22.95 17.60
CA ASP A 69 -10.76 -21.93 17.78
C ASP A 69 -11.05 -21.07 16.54
N ASN A 70 -10.66 -19.79 16.56
CA ASN A 70 -10.94 -18.84 15.48
C ASN A 70 -9.65 -18.15 15.03
N ALA A 71 -9.57 -17.82 13.75
CA ALA A 71 -8.46 -17.05 13.19
C ALA A 71 -8.70 -15.55 13.36
N TYR A 72 -9.89 -15.07 13.02
CA TYR A 72 -10.25 -13.66 13.18
C TYR A 72 -11.77 -13.45 13.23
N TYR A 73 -12.14 -12.21 13.59
CA TYR A 73 -13.51 -11.71 13.65
C TYR A 73 -13.64 -10.45 12.81
N VAL A 74 -14.77 -10.31 12.12
CA VAL A 74 -15.09 -9.11 11.32
C VAL A 74 -16.27 -8.39 11.93
N PHE A 75 -16.10 -7.11 12.20
CA PHE A 75 -17.14 -6.24 12.73
C PHE A 75 -17.44 -5.11 11.76
N ASN A 76 -18.72 -4.83 11.52
CA ASN A 76 -19.18 -3.60 10.90
C ASN A 76 -19.59 -2.58 11.96
N ILE A 77 -19.45 -1.30 11.62
CA ILE A 77 -19.66 -0.16 12.51
C ILE A 77 -20.81 0.67 11.97
N ASP A 78 -21.78 1.00 12.80
CA ASP A 78 -22.89 1.88 12.41
C ASP A 78 -22.37 3.29 12.10
N GLY A 79 -22.85 3.86 10.98
CA GLY A 79 -22.38 5.13 10.46
C GLY A 79 -21.19 5.02 9.51
N GLY A 80 -20.83 3.78 9.15
CA GLY A 80 -19.76 3.46 8.22
C GLY A 80 -18.45 3.05 8.90
N GLY A 81 -17.77 2.11 8.25
CA GLY A 81 -16.52 1.52 8.69
C GLY A 81 -16.65 0.08 9.14
N TRP A 82 -15.50 -0.57 9.29
CA TRP A 82 -15.38 -1.96 9.68
C TRP A 82 -14.00 -2.23 10.29
N VAL A 83 -13.88 -3.34 11.03
CA VAL A 83 -12.62 -3.75 11.63
C VAL A 83 -12.49 -5.27 11.67
N VAL A 84 -11.28 -5.78 11.44
CA VAL A 84 -10.90 -7.19 11.56
C VAL A 84 -10.01 -7.36 12.78
N ILE A 85 -10.45 -8.18 13.73
CA ILE A 85 -9.75 -8.45 15.00
C ILE A 85 -9.23 -9.88 14.99
N ALA A 86 -7.98 -10.07 15.38
CA ALA A 86 -7.37 -11.38 15.48
C ALA A 86 -8.07 -12.28 16.54
N GLY A 87 -8.11 -13.58 16.26
CA GLY A 87 -8.65 -14.59 17.16
C GLY A 87 -7.60 -15.27 18.06
N ASP A 88 -6.35 -14.77 18.05
CA ASP A 88 -5.23 -15.30 18.82
C ASP A 88 -4.36 -14.14 19.33
N ASP A 89 -3.95 -14.18 20.60
CA ASP A 89 -3.19 -13.09 21.26
C ASP A 89 -1.73 -12.96 20.79
N ARG A 90 -1.24 -13.91 19.99
CA ARG A 90 0.07 -13.84 19.33
C ARG A 90 0.03 -13.05 18.04
N ALA A 91 -1.15 -12.77 17.52
CA ALA A 91 -1.33 -11.89 16.39
C ALA A 91 -1.47 -10.43 16.85
N LYS A 92 -1.26 -9.51 15.92
CA LYS A 92 -1.61 -8.09 16.11
C LYS A 92 -3.11 -7.96 16.34
N GLU A 93 -3.53 -7.22 17.38
CA GLU A 93 -4.92 -7.14 17.81
C GLU A 93 -5.87 -6.72 16.67
N VAL A 94 -5.48 -5.69 15.89
CA VAL A 94 -6.23 -5.19 14.72
C VAL A 94 -5.48 -5.56 13.45
N LEU A 95 -6.06 -6.47 12.66
CA LEU A 95 -5.47 -6.95 11.41
C LEU A 95 -5.76 -6.03 10.22
N ALA A 96 -6.95 -5.43 10.21
CA ALA A 96 -7.37 -4.50 9.17
C ALA A 96 -8.54 -3.64 9.64
N TYR A 97 -8.71 -2.47 9.02
CA TYR A 97 -9.89 -1.63 9.19
C TYR A 97 -10.15 -0.77 7.95
N GLY A 98 -11.40 -0.38 7.78
CA GLY A 98 -11.80 0.66 6.85
C GLY A 98 -12.65 1.71 7.57
N THR A 99 -12.48 2.96 7.19
CA THR A 99 -13.19 4.10 7.80
C THR A 99 -14.55 4.36 7.17
N GLU A 100 -14.86 3.67 6.09
CA GLU A 100 -16.06 3.84 5.28
C GLU A 100 -16.69 2.47 4.95
N GLY A 101 -17.94 2.49 4.55
CA GLY A 101 -18.67 1.34 4.07
C GLY A 101 -18.89 0.24 5.11
N SER A 102 -19.03 -0.97 4.65
CA SER A 102 -19.22 -2.18 5.47
C SER A 102 -18.68 -3.41 4.76
N ILE A 103 -18.26 -4.43 5.51
CA ILE A 103 -17.89 -5.72 4.94
C ILE A 103 -19.14 -6.60 4.78
N ASP A 104 -19.33 -7.10 3.56
CA ASP A 104 -20.17 -8.25 3.25
C ASP A 104 -19.27 -9.37 2.71
N MET A 105 -19.11 -10.43 3.50
CA MET A 105 -18.26 -11.57 3.16
C MET A 105 -18.67 -12.26 1.85
N ASN A 106 -19.97 -12.20 1.50
CA ASN A 106 -20.48 -12.82 0.25
C ASN A 106 -20.14 -11.99 -1.00
N ALA A 107 -19.94 -10.69 -0.82
CA ALA A 107 -19.63 -9.75 -1.90
C ALA A 107 -18.14 -9.33 -1.91
N MET A 108 -17.30 -10.01 -1.12
CA MET A 108 -15.87 -9.72 -1.02
C MET A 108 -15.16 -10.15 -2.32
N PRO A 109 -14.28 -9.28 -2.89
CA PRO A 109 -13.49 -9.63 -4.06
C PRO A 109 -12.46 -10.72 -3.75
N GLU A 110 -12.10 -11.52 -4.75
CA GLU A 110 -11.22 -12.67 -4.56
C GLU A 110 -9.83 -12.28 -4.06
N ASN A 111 -9.28 -11.14 -4.52
CA ASN A 111 -8.00 -10.62 -4.02
C ASN A 111 -8.03 -10.36 -2.51
N MET A 112 -9.07 -9.71 -2.00
CA MET A 112 -9.21 -9.48 -0.55
C MET A 112 -9.44 -10.79 0.21
N LYS A 113 -10.22 -11.74 -0.34
CA LYS A 113 -10.38 -13.07 0.26
C LYS A 113 -9.06 -13.80 0.36
N GLY A 114 -8.26 -13.81 -0.71
CA GLY A 114 -6.92 -14.38 -0.73
C GLY A 114 -6.03 -13.75 0.34
N TYR A 115 -6.07 -12.44 0.44
CA TYR A 115 -5.30 -11.71 1.44
C TYR A 115 -5.69 -12.06 2.89
N LEU A 116 -6.98 -12.10 3.20
CA LEU A 116 -7.44 -12.52 4.52
C LEU A 116 -7.13 -14.00 4.82
N ASN A 117 -7.15 -14.86 3.81
CA ASN A 117 -6.72 -16.26 3.94
C ASN A 117 -5.22 -16.38 4.24
N MET A 118 -4.40 -15.48 3.69
CA MET A 118 -2.98 -15.38 4.01
C MET A 118 -2.78 -15.02 5.48
N LEU A 119 -3.43 -13.99 6.00
CA LEU A 119 -3.38 -13.63 7.42
C LEU A 119 -3.87 -14.79 8.32
N LYS A 120 -4.94 -15.47 7.91
CA LYS A 120 -5.41 -16.70 8.57
C LYS A 120 -4.33 -17.77 8.62
N GLY A 121 -3.66 -18.05 7.50
CA GLY A 121 -2.58 -19.03 7.42
C GLY A 121 -1.41 -18.72 8.37
N GLN A 122 -1.04 -17.46 8.52
CA GLN A 122 -0.04 -17.02 9.48
C GLN A 122 -0.49 -17.31 10.92
N ILE A 123 -1.72 -16.97 11.27
CA ILE A 123 -2.30 -17.23 12.60
C ILE A 123 -2.34 -18.74 12.86
N GLU A 124 -2.77 -19.54 11.91
CA GLU A 124 -2.81 -21.01 12.03
C GLU A 124 -1.41 -21.62 12.23
N THR A 125 -0.41 -21.10 11.51
CA THR A 125 0.99 -21.51 11.68
C THR A 125 1.48 -21.19 13.09
N ALA A 126 1.19 -20.00 13.60
CA ALA A 126 1.52 -19.63 14.97
C ALA A 126 0.77 -20.48 16.00
N GLN A 127 -0.50 -20.80 15.78
CA GLN A 127 -1.28 -21.70 16.64
C GLN A 127 -0.72 -23.12 16.69
N ALA A 128 -0.18 -23.62 15.58
CA ALA A 128 0.48 -24.92 15.50
C ALA A 128 1.86 -24.93 16.16
N TYR A 129 2.55 -23.78 16.22
CA TYR A 129 3.91 -23.66 16.70
C TYR A 129 4.00 -23.88 18.21
N LYS A 130 4.93 -24.74 18.65
CA LYS A 130 5.15 -25.11 20.07
C LYS A 130 6.51 -24.65 20.59
N GLY A 131 7.32 -24.02 19.75
CA GLY A 131 8.64 -23.50 20.13
C GLY A 131 8.55 -22.18 20.91
N LYS A 132 9.72 -21.66 21.27
CA LYS A 132 9.84 -20.36 21.91
C LYS A 132 9.63 -19.26 20.87
N THR A 133 9.08 -18.13 21.29
CA THR A 133 8.86 -16.96 20.47
C THR A 133 9.55 -15.73 21.07
N VAL A 134 9.85 -14.74 20.24
CA VAL A 134 10.31 -13.41 20.62
C VAL A 134 9.36 -12.35 20.04
N PRO A 135 9.12 -11.23 20.75
CA PRO A 135 8.32 -10.14 20.21
C PRO A 135 8.95 -9.59 18.92
N VAL A 136 8.12 -9.27 17.94
CA VAL A 136 8.51 -8.44 16.80
C VAL A 136 8.97 -7.09 17.32
N LYS A 137 10.12 -6.61 16.87
CA LYS A 137 10.54 -5.24 17.20
C LYS A 137 9.49 -4.28 16.65
N ALA A 138 9.00 -3.39 17.52
CA ALA A 138 8.17 -2.29 17.07
C ALA A 138 8.96 -1.54 16.00
N THR A 139 8.44 -1.52 14.78
CA THR A 139 8.99 -0.69 13.70
C THR A 139 8.88 0.77 14.14
N LYS A 140 9.92 1.56 13.85
CA LYS A 140 9.88 3.00 14.09
C LYS A 140 8.62 3.53 13.39
N LEU A 141 7.74 4.20 14.12
CA LEU A 141 6.56 4.83 13.54
C LEU A 141 7.04 5.77 12.43
N SER A 142 6.66 5.44 11.22
CA SER A 142 6.90 6.30 10.06
C SER A 142 5.96 7.51 10.13
N THR A 143 6.29 8.57 9.42
CA THR A 143 5.33 9.62 9.14
C THR A 143 4.15 9.01 8.39
N PRO A 144 2.90 9.15 8.86
CA PRO A 144 1.76 8.62 8.12
C PRO A 144 1.69 9.21 6.72
N VAL A 145 1.39 8.38 5.74
CA VAL A 145 1.11 8.79 4.35
C VAL A 145 -0.34 8.50 4.07
N GLU A 146 -1.13 9.55 3.86
CA GLU A 146 -2.53 9.41 3.46
C GLU A 146 -2.61 8.74 2.08
N PRO A 147 -3.74 8.07 1.75
CA PRO A 147 -3.87 7.39 0.47
C PRO A 147 -3.57 8.32 -0.71
N LEU A 148 -2.56 7.97 -1.51
CA LEU A 148 -2.11 8.75 -2.67
C LEU A 148 -3.15 8.75 -3.78
N LEU A 149 -3.84 7.63 -3.98
CA LEU A 149 -4.87 7.48 -5.00
C LEU A 149 -6.22 7.99 -4.48
N LYS A 150 -6.89 8.81 -5.29
CA LYS A 150 -8.28 9.23 -5.05
C LYS A 150 -9.28 8.34 -5.80
N THR A 151 -8.80 7.48 -6.69
CA THR A 151 -9.60 6.68 -7.60
C THR A 151 -10.37 5.59 -6.86
N ARG A 152 -11.68 5.48 -7.15
CA ARG A 152 -12.57 4.40 -6.72
C ARG A 152 -12.97 3.58 -7.93
N TRP A 153 -11.97 2.99 -8.60
CA TRP A 153 -12.18 2.32 -9.87
C TRP A 153 -12.48 0.84 -9.71
N GLY A 154 -13.05 0.25 -10.78
CA GLY A 154 -13.39 -1.15 -10.86
C GLY A 154 -13.07 -1.74 -12.24
N GLN A 155 -13.30 -3.04 -12.39
CA GLN A 155 -12.92 -3.77 -13.59
C GLN A 155 -14.04 -3.90 -14.63
N GLY A 156 -15.28 -3.50 -14.27
CA GLY A 156 -16.46 -3.54 -15.14
C GLY A 156 -16.66 -2.24 -15.91
N GLU A 157 -17.92 -1.94 -16.25
CA GLU A 157 -18.29 -0.70 -16.95
C GLU A 157 -18.18 0.52 -16.00
N PRO A 158 -17.62 1.68 -16.45
CA PRO A 158 -17.24 2.00 -17.83
C PRO A 158 -15.82 1.59 -18.21
N TRP A 159 -14.94 1.21 -17.29
CA TRP A 159 -13.51 0.94 -17.54
C TRP A 159 -13.27 -0.12 -18.61
N ASN A 160 -14.17 -1.09 -18.77
CA ASN A 160 -14.03 -2.17 -19.73
C ASN A 160 -14.72 -1.93 -21.08
N LEU A 161 -15.28 -0.76 -21.36
CA LEU A 161 -16.04 -0.49 -22.60
C LEU A 161 -15.26 -0.86 -23.87
N LEU A 162 -13.94 -0.68 -23.89
CA LEU A 162 -13.06 -1.00 -25.01
C LEU A 162 -12.31 -2.34 -24.85
N CYS A 163 -12.56 -3.09 -23.78
CA CYS A 163 -11.99 -4.43 -23.65
C CYS A 163 -12.59 -5.39 -24.71
N PRO A 164 -11.86 -6.43 -25.13
CA PRO A 164 -12.35 -7.44 -26.04
C PRO A 164 -13.60 -8.16 -25.49
N VAL A 165 -14.37 -8.76 -26.37
CA VAL A 165 -15.44 -9.68 -25.99
C VAL A 165 -14.94 -11.13 -26.00
N ASN A 166 -15.48 -11.96 -25.13
CA ASN A 166 -15.21 -13.39 -25.14
C ASN A 166 -15.95 -14.12 -26.27
N ALA A 167 -15.74 -15.41 -26.39
CA ALA A 167 -16.39 -16.25 -27.42
C ALA A 167 -17.92 -16.24 -27.34
N ALA A 168 -18.50 -15.94 -26.18
CA ALA A 168 -19.94 -15.79 -25.98
C ALA A 168 -20.47 -14.39 -26.30
N GLY A 169 -19.63 -13.47 -26.79
CA GLY A 169 -20.00 -12.10 -27.10
C GLY A 169 -20.12 -11.19 -25.87
N GLN A 170 -19.69 -11.64 -24.70
CA GLN A 170 -19.76 -10.87 -23.47
C GLN A 170 -18.49 -10.02 -23.30
N ARG A 171 -18.64 -8.76 -22.85
CA ARG A 171 -17.52 -7.88 -22.56
C ARG A 171 -16.69 -8.46 -21.41
N THR A 172 -15.38 -8.57 -21.60
CA THR A 172 -14.47 -9.02 -20.55
C THR A 172 -14.14 -7.89 -19.56
N SER A 173 -13.73 -8.24 -18.37
CA SER A 173 -13.22 -7.27 -17.38
C SER A 173 -11.88 -6.68 -17.81
N VAL A 174 -11.50 -5.54 -17.23
CA VAL A 174 -10.16 -4.95 -17.41
C VAL A 174 -9.07 -5.91 -16.95
N GLY A 175 -9.27 -6.53 -15.79
CA GLY A 175 -8.27 -7.31 -15.06
C GLY A 175 -7.61 -6.49 -13.94
N CYS A 176 -7.24 -7.17 -12.85
CA CYS A 176 -6.73 -6.50 -11.65
C CYS A 176 -5.39 -5.79 -11.89
N ALA A 177 -4.41 -6.44 -12.53
CA ALA A 177 -3.10 -5.84 -12.80
C ALA A 177 -3.18 -4.66 -13.79
N PRO A 178 -3.89 -4.75 -14.93
CA PRO A 178 -4.08 -3.58 -15.80
C PRO A 178 -4.84 -2.43 -15.13
N LEU A 179 -5.80 -2.74 -14.26
CA LEU A 179 -6.53 -1.70 -13.53
C LEU A 179 -5.62 -1.00 -12.50
N ALA A 180 -4.83 -1.76 -11.75
CA ALA A 180 -3.83 -1.19 -10.84
C ALA A 180 -2.85 -0.30 -11.59
N MET A 181 -2.36 -0.73 -12.78
CA MET A 181 -1.54 0.09 -13.65
C MET A 181 -2.27 1.36 -14.10
N ALA A 182 -3.52 1.26 -14.54
CA ALA A 182 -4.29 2.41 -15.01
C ALA A 182 -4.52 3.45 -13.92
N GLN A 183 -4.74 3.03 -12.67
CA GLN A 183 -4.86 3.93 -11.52
C GLN A 183 -3.56 4.69 -11.26
N ILE A 184 -2.41 4.01 -11.32
CA ILE A 184 -1.08 4.62 -11.13
C ILE A 184 -0.73 5.56 -12.29
N VAL A 185 -1.04 5.16 -13.54
CA VAL A 185 -0.86 6.02 -14.73
C VAL A 185 -1.71 7.29 -14.60
N ASN A 186 -2.95 7.17 -14.14
CA ASN A 186 -3.82 8.33 -13.88
C ASN A 186 -3.32 9.18 -12.71
N TYR A 187 -2.79 8.60 -11.65
CA TYR A 187 -2.20 9.33 -10.52
C TYR A 187 -1.06 10.23 -10.99
N TRP A 188 -0.12 9.69 -11.77
CA TRP A 188 0.99 10.44 -12.33
C TRP A 188 0.59 11.35 -13.50
N LYS A 189 -0.60 11.17 -14.09
CA LYS A 189 -0.98 11.80 -15.36
C LYS A 189 0.11 11.66 -16.43
N TYR A 190 0.69 10.48 -16.51
CA TYR A 190 1.84 10.15 -17.38
C TYR A 190 1.74 8.71 -17.90
N PRO A 191 2.10 8.47 -19.19
CA PRO A 191 2.59 9.45 -20.17
C PRO A 191 1.46 10.20 -20.89
N ASN A 192 1.75 11.36 -21.44
CA ASN A 192 0.80 12.07 -22.32
C ASN A 192 0.53 11.28 -23.61
N GLU A 193 1.54 10.57 -24.11
CA GLU A 193 1.47 9.78 -25.34
C GLU A 193 2.13 8.41 -25.11
N VAL A 194 1.46 7.35 -25.57
CA VAL A 194 2.02 6.00 -25.65
C VAL A 194 2.27 5.63 -27.11
N PRO A 195 3.39 4.91 -27.42
CA PRO A 195 3.67 4.43 -28.75
C PRO A 195 2.66 3.38 -29.20
N GLU A 196 2.73 2.98 -30.49
CA GLU A 196 2.00 1.81 -30.95
C GLU A 196 2.34 0.59 -30.08
N LEU A 197 1.30 -0.06 -29.58
CA LEU A 197 1.43 -1.30 -28.80
C LEU A 197 1.22 -2.49 -29.73
N SER A 198 2.22 -3.36 -29.84
CA SER A 198 2.18 -4.54 -30.69
C SER A 198 1.02 -5.47 -30.35
N GLY A 199 0.53 -6.18 -31.37
CA GLY A 199 -0.38 -7.29 -31.17
C GLY A 199 0.32 -8.46 -30.46
N TYR A 200 -0.47 -9.29 -29.80
CA TYR A 200 0.03 -10.45 -29.08
C TYR A 200 -0.98 -11.61 -29.08
N GLN A 201 -0.47 -12.81 -28.78
CA GLN A 201 -1.31 -13.99 -28.63
C GLN A 201 -1.75 -14.16 -27.18
N GLY A 202 -3.05 -14.16 -26.94
CA GLY A 202 -3.66 -14.43 -25.65
C GLY A 202 -3.95 -15.91 -25.42
N THR A 203 -4.81 -16.18 -24.45
CA THR A 203 -5.23 -17.54 -24.11
C THR A 203 -6.00 -18.21 -25.26
N GLY A 204 -5.83 -19.52 -25.43
CA GLY A 204 -6.56 -20.29 -26.44
C GLY A 204 -6.26 -19.90 -27.88
N TYR A 205 -5.04 -19.40 -28.15
CA TYR A 205 -4.61 -18.95 -29.46
C TYR A 205 -5.35 -17.71 -30.00
N GLN A 206 -6.13 -17.00 -29.18
CA GLN A 206 -6.75 -15.74 -29.56
C GLN A 206 -5.68 -14.68 -29.84
N TRP A 207 -5.76 -14.02 -31.01
CA TRP A 207 -4.89 -12.94 -31.38
C TRP A 207 -5.53 -11.59 -31.05
N TYR A 208 -4.82 -10.73 -30.33
CA TYR A 208 -5.18 -9.34 -30.13
C TYR A 208 -4.33 -8.45 -31.04
N SER A 209 -4.98 -7.69 -31.91
CA SER A 209 -4.31 -6.78 -32.85
C SER A 209 -3.55 -5.67 -32.13
N SER A 210 -2.56 -5.09 -32.81
CA SER A 210 -1.88 -3.87 -32.32
C SER A 210 -2.87 -2.74 -32.05
N LEU A 211 -2.51 -1.87 -31.12
CA LEU A 211 -3.19 -0.61 -30.91
C LEU A 211 -2.27 0.53 -31.39
N PRO A 212 -2.80 1.51 -32.15
CA PRO A 212 -2.00 2.63 -32.64
C PRO A 212 -1.44 3.47 -31.48
N ALA A 213 -0.42 4.28 -31.75
CA ALA A 213 0.00 5.33 -30.82
C ALA A 213 -1.20 6.22 -30.45
N THR A 214 -1.28 6.64 -29.21
CA THR A 214 -2.40 7.47 -28.70
C THR A 214 -1.94 8.43 -27.61
N THR A 215 -2.74 9.47 -27.39
CA THR A 215 -2.61 10.40 -26.26
C THR A 215 -3.74 10.16 -25.26
N PHE A 216 -3.52 10.51 -23.99
CA PHE A 216 -4.54 10.50 -22.95
C PHE A 216 -4.88 11.92 -22.53
N ASP A 217 -6.18 12.18 -22.39
CA ASP A 217 -6.71 13.41 -21.81
C ASP A 217 -7.08 13.13 -20.33
N TYR A 218 -6.13 13.36 -19.43
CA TYR A 218 -6.32 13.10 -18.01
C TYR A 218 -7.34 14.04 -17.34
N ASP A 219 -7.68 15.17 -17.95
CA ASP A 219 -8.69 16.08 -17.42
C ASP A 219 -10.12 15.56 -17.66
N LEU A 220 -10.29 14.63 -18.59
CA LEU A 220 -11.54 13.89 -18.77
C LEU A 220 -11.70 12.71 -17.80
N ILE A 221 -10.62 12.27 -17.15
CA ILE A 221 -10.65 11.10 -16.27
C ILE A 221 -11.06 11.54 -14.86
N VAL A 222 -12.10 10.91 -14.31
CA VAL A 222 -12.62 11.23 -12.97
C VAL A 222 -12.29 10.12 -11.95
N ASP A 223 -12.27 10.50 -10.67
CA ASP A 223 -11.89 9.60 -9.58
C ASP A 223 -12.90 8.48 -9.35
N ALA A 224 -14.17 8.70 -9.68
CA ALA A 224 -15.22 7.72 -9.49
C ALA A 224 -16.26 7.76 -10.62
N TYR A 225 -16.65 6.61 -11.13
CA TYR A 225 -17.73 6.39 -12.11
C TYR A 225 -18.85 5.59 -11.48
N ARG A 226 -18.50 4.50 -10.84
CA ARG A 226 -19.36 3.65 -10.02
C ARG A 226 -18.61 3.35 -8.74
N TYR A 227 -19.23 3.58 -7.60
CA TYR A 227 -18.62 3.37 -6.31
C TYR A 227 -19.68 2.94 -5.29
N TYR A 228 -19.27 2.65 -4.08
CA TYR A 228 -20.18 2.33 -3.00
C TYR A 228 -20.28 3.52 -2.04
N ASP A 229 -21.50 3.82 -1.65
CA ASP A 229 -21.79 4.85 -0.67
C ASP A 229 -21.02 4.56 0.64
N PRO A 230 -20.23 5.50 1.14
CA PRO A 230 -19.37 5.25 2.30
C PRO A 230 -20.15 5.04 3.62
N GLU A 231 -21.41 5.47 3.70
CA GLU A 231 -22.25 5.31 4.90
C GLU A 231 -23.13 4.06 4.81
N THR A 232 -23.73 3.84 3.66
CA THR A 232 -24.75 2.77 3.47
C THR A 232 -24.19 1.52 2.82
N GLY A 233 -23.06 1.60 2.11
CA GLY A 233 -22.50 0.52 1.32
C GLY A 233 -23.32 0.20 0.05
N ASN A 234 -24.28 1.04 -0.32
CA ASN A 234 -25.08 0.87 -1.53
C ASN A 234 -24.31 1.32 -2.78
N PRO A 235 -24.52 0.67 -3.94
CA PRO A 235 -23.88 1.09 -5.18
C PRO A 235 -24.43 2.45 -5.65
N ILE A 236 -23.53 3.34 -6.04
CA ILE A 236 -23.79 4.65 -6.64
C ILE A 236 -23.21 4.68 -8.04
N ILE A 237 -23.94 5.27 -8.98
CA ILE A 237 -23.40 5.68 -10.28
C ILE A 237 -23.20 7.18 -10.21
N ALA A 238 -21.93 7.62 -10.38
CA ALA A 238 -21.59 9.03 -10.44
C ALA A 238 -22.15 9.66 -11.73
N ASP A 239 -22.28 10.97 -11.74
CA ASP A 239 -22.59 11.73 -12.96
C ASP A 239 -21.31 11.89 -13.78
N TYR A 240 -21.26 11.26 -14.97
CA TYR A 240 -20.13 11.36 -15.90
C TYR A 240 -20.63 11.33 -17.34
N THR A 241 -19.85 11.93 -18.23
CA THR A 241 -20.17 11.97 -19.66
C THR A 241 -19.66 10.74 -20.43
N ASP A 242 -20.17 10.54 -21.65
CA ASP A 242 -19.69 9.47 -22.52
C ASP A 242 -18.21 9.67 -22.90
N GLU A 243 -17.74 10.92 -23.01
CA GLU A 243 -16.35 11.25 -23.28
C GLU A 243 -15.46 10.79 -22.11
N GLN A 244 -15.86 11.09 -20.88
CA GLN A 244 -15.17 10.64 -19.66
C GLN A 244 -15.12 9.12 -19.57
N ALA A 245 -16.24 8.44 -19.85
CA ALA A 245 -16.31 6.98 -19.88
C ALA A 245 -15.40 6.37 -20.95
N ASN A 246 -15.37 6.97 -22.15
CA ASN A 246 -14.51 6.49 -23.24
C ASN A 246 -13.02 6.72 -22.95
N GLU A 247 -12.66 7.84 -22.31
CA GLU A 247 -11.27 8.12 -21.99
C GLU A 247 -10.70 7.15 -20.96
N VAL A 248 -11.42 6.89 -19.87
CA VAL A 248 -10.97 5.90 -18.87
C VAL A 248 -10.96 4.47 -19.44
N ALA A 249 -11.90 4.15 -20.34
CA ALA A 249 -11.90 2.86 -21.03
C ALA A 249 -10.72 2.73 -22.00
N LYS A 250 -10.34 3.83 -22.69
CA LYS A 250 -9.15 3.89 -23.54
C LYS A 250 -7.88 3.64 -22.72
N LEU A 251 -7.70 4.35 -21.60
CA LEU A 251 -6.57 4.13 -20.70
C LEU A 251 -6.51 2.68 -20.24
N SER A 252 -7.62 2.13 -19.74
CA SER A 252 -7.72 0.74 -19.27
C SER A 252 -7.39 -0.26 -20.37
N ARG A 253 -7.86 -0.02 -21.59
CA ARG A 253 -7.60 -0.88 -22.76
C ARG A 253 -6.11 -0.89 -23.13
N TYR A 254 -5.45 0.28 -23.12
CA TYR A 254 -4.03 0.39 -23.42
C TYR A 254 -3.15 -0.24 -22.33
N CYS A 255 -3.47 -0.04 -21.06
CA CYS A 255 -2.83 -0.76 -19.97
C CYS A 255 -2.98 -2.27 -20.11
N GLY A 256 -4.18 -2.75 -20.46
CA GLY A 256 -4.42 -4.16 -20.71
C GLY A 256 -3.65 -4.72 -21.90
N GLN A 257 -3.49 -3.96 -22.99
CA GLN A 257 -2.66 -4.33 -24.13
C GLN A 257 -1.18 -4.43 -23.76
N ALA A 258 -0.68 -3.42 -23.05
CA ALA A 258 0.72 -3.38 -22.60
C ALA A 258 1.05 -4.51 -21.63
N CYS A 259 0.13 -4.85 -20.72
CA CYS A 259 0.22 -5.98 -19.80
C CYS A 259 -0.01 -7.36 -20.46
N LYS A 260 -0.19 -7.42 -21.77
CA LYS A 260 -0.52 -8.64 -22.52
C LYS A 260 -1.65 -9.44 -21.88
N SER A 261 -2.72 -8.75 -21.52
CA SER A 261 -3.85 -9.30 -20.77
C SER A 261 -4.51 -10.47 -21.48
N ARG A 262 -4.79 -11.53 -20.72
CA ARG A 262 -5.49 -12.72 -21.19
C ARG A 262 -6.98 -12.55 -20.95
N TYR A 263 -7.63 -11.79 -21.84
CA TYR A 263 -9.04 -11.50 -21.77
C TYR A 263 -9.91 -12.76 -21.95
N GLY A 264 -10.90 -12.95 -21.08
CA GLY A 264 -11.79 -14.10 -21.16
C GLY A 264 -11.13 -15.42 -20.76
N ASN A 265 -10.08 -15.39 -19.95
CA ASN A 265 -9.37 -16.58 -19.47
C ASN A 265 -10.30 -17.57 -18.73
N SER A 266 -11.28 -17.03 -18.00
CA SER A 266 -12.37 -17.79 -17.39
C SER A 266 -13.65 -16.95 -17.47
N GLY A 267 -14.58 -17.30 -18.38
CA GLY A 267 -15.79 -16.51 -18.60
C GLY A 267 -15.47 -15.08 -19.08
N THR A 268 -15.77 -14.08 -18.25
CA THR A 268 -15.43 -12.67 -18.52
C THR A 268 -14.18 -12.18 -17.78
N SER A 269 -13.53 -13.03 -16.98
CA SER A 269 -12.37 -12.68 -16.20
C SER A 269 -11.14 -12.43 -17.08
N THR A 270 -10.25 -11.54 -16.64
CA THR A 270 -9.01 -11.16 -17.32
C THR A 270 -7.85 -11.29 -16.36
N GLY A 271 -6.77 -11.93 -16.79
CA GLY A 271 -5.54 -12.08 -16.02
C GLY A 271 -4.32 -11.51 -16.75
N SER A 272 -3.32 -11.07 -15.99
CA SER A 272 -2.00 -10.64 -16.48
C SER A 272 -0.93 -11.07 -15.50
N TYR A 273 0.28 -11.25 -15.98
CA TYR A 273 1.41 -11.54 -15.10
C TYR A 273 2.07 -10.26 -14.58
N SER A 274 2.65 -10.31 -13.39
CA SER A 274 3.37 -9.19 -12.77
C SER A 274 4.56 -8.73 -13.62
N TYR A 275 5.31 -9.65 -14.23
CA TYR A 275 6.43 -9.32 -15.12
C TYR A 275 5.98 -8.64 -16.43
N ASP A 276 4.78 -8.95 -16.94
CA ASP A 276 4.21 -8.23 -18.08
C ASP A 276 3.76 -6.82 -17.67
N GLN A 277 3.21 -6.65 -16.45
CA GLN A 277 2.88 -5.32 -15.93
C GLN A 277 4.13 -4.46 -15.72
N ARG A 278 5.21 -5.01 -15.15
CA ARG A 278 6.51 -4.32 -15.08
C ARG A 278 6.99 -3.87 -16.46
N THR A 279 6.88 -4.74 -17.45
CA THR A 279 7.29 -4.43 -18.83
C THR A 279 6.39 -3.36 -19.44
N ALA A 280 5.09 -3.37 -19.13
CA ALA A 280 4.13 -2.37 -19.57
C ALA A 280 4.47 -0.96 -19.05
N PHE A 281 4.82 -0.81 -17.78
CA PHE A 281 5.30 0.47 -17.25
C PHE A 281 6.55 0.97 -17.97
N LYS A 282 7.52 0.09 -18.24
CA LYS A 282 8.71 0.47 -19.04
C LYS A 282 8.35 0.89 -20.48
N THR A 283 7.36 0.23 -21.09
CA THR A 283 6.84 0.61 -22.41
C THR A 283 6.17 1.98 -22.38
N PHE A 284 5.57 2.36 -21.26
CA PHE A 284 4.97 3.68 -21.03
C PHE A 284 6.02 4.75 -20.66
N GLY A 285 7.30 4.40 -20.60
CA GLY A 285 8.39 5.35 -20.33
C GLY A 285 8.62 5.67 -18.87
N TYR A 286 8.15 4.80 -17.95
CA TYR A 286 8.43 4.92 -16.53
C TYR A 286 9.91 4.68 -16.23
N ASN A 287 10.35 5.06 -15.04
CA ASN A 287 11.72 5.03 -14.56
C ASN A 287 12.48 3.77 -14.99
N GLU A 288 13.71 3.95 -15.50
CA GLU A 288 14.54 2.83 -15.96
C GLU A 288 14.90 1.86 -14.83
N ASN A 289 14.99 2.36 -13.59
CA ASN A 289 15.28 1.58 -12.38
C ASN A 289 14.07 0.87 -11.80
N LEU A 290 12.90 0.96 -12.45
CA LEU A 290 11.69 0.24 -12.06
C LEU A 290 11.95 -1.27 -12.03
N GLN A 291 11.65 -1.92 -10.89
CA GLN A 291 11.92 -3.32 -10.64
C GLN A 291 10.68 -4.05 -10.13
N LEU A 292 10.53 -5.29 -10.57
CA LEU A 292 9.65 -6.27 -9.93
C LEU A 292 10.49 -7.06 -8.93
N ILE A 293 10.10 -7.04 -7.66
CA ILE A 293 10.75 -7.78 -6.59
C ILE A 293 9.75 -8.70 -5.90
N GLY A 294 10.21 -9.90 -5.51
CA GLY A 294 9.43 -10.86 -4.75
C GLY A 294 9.90 -10.92 -3.30
N LYS A 295 8.99 -11.08 -2.36
CA LYS A 295 9.33 -11.21 -0.94
C LYS A 295 10.19 -12.46 -0.70
N ASP A 296 9.87 -13.56 -1.37
CA ASP A 296 10.67 -14.78 -1.36
C ASP A 296 11.05 -15.20 -2.79
N PRO A 297 12.23 -14.79 -3.28
CA PRO A 297 12.68 -15.09 -4.63
C PRO A 297 12.95 -16.59 -4.86
N SER A 298 13.03 -17.41 -3.82
CA SER A 298 13.20 -18.87 -3.97
C SER A 298 12.05 -19.52 -4.76
N TYR A 299 10.88 -18.87 -4.80
CA TYR A 299 9.77 -19.26 -5.66
C TYR A 299 10.13 -19.29 -7.15
N TYR A 300 11.06 -18.44 -7.59
CA TYR A 300 11.53 -18.34 -8.98
C TYR A 300 12.82 -19.13 -9.26
N ASN A 301 13.26 -19.99 -8.34
CA ASN A 301 14.61 -20.58 -8.37
C ASN A 301 15.74 -19.52 -8.41
N ASP A 302 15.47 -18.35 -7.90
CA ASP A 302 16.42 -17.27 -7.72
C ASP A 302 17.00 -17.37 -6.32
N ASN A 303 18.34 -17.41 -6.21
CA ASN A 303 19.05 -17.43 -4.94
C ASN A 303 19.32 -16.02 -4.39
N SER A 304 18.62 -15.01 -4.88
CA SER A 304 18.70 -13.67 -4.34
C SER A 304 18.19 -13.63 -2.89
N ASN A 305 18.52 -12.57 -2.17
CA ASN A 305 18.21 -12.46 -0.75
C ASN A 305 16.69 -12.48 -0.49
N LYS A 306 16.29 -13.28 0.50
CA LYS A 306 14.94 -13.18 1.07
C LYS A 306 14.84 -11.92 1.91
N TYR A 307 13.72 -11.21 1.78
CA TYR A 307 13.41 -10.09 2.63
C TYR A 307 12.80 -10.56 3.96
N THR A 308 13.28 -10.03 5.06
CA THR A 308 12.54 -10.11 6.32
C THR A 308 11.25 -9.31 6.20
N ILE A 309 10.31 -9.52 7.12
CA ILE A 309 9.07 -8.73 7.11
C ILE A 309 9.35 -7.24 7.37
N GLU A 310 10.33 -6.95 8.22
CA GLU A 310 10.76 -5.59 8.51
C GLU A 310 11.35 -4.90 7.27
N GLU A 311 12.26 -5.58 6.56
CA GLU A 311 12.85 -5.06 5.31
C GLU A 311 11.80 -4.87 4.23
N TRP A 312 10.84 -5.80 4.10
CA TRP A 312 9.76 -5.69 3.14
C TRP A 312 8.84 -4.51 3.43
N CYS A 313 8.43 -4.34 4.68
CA CYS A 313 7.63 -3.19 5.12
C CYS A 313 8.39 -1.87 5.00
N GLU A 314 9.73 -1.87 5.20
CA GLU A 314 10.55 -0.67 5.04
C GLU A 314 10.64 -0.24 3.57
N LEU A 315 10.79 -1.18 2.65
CA LEU A 315 10.74 -0.89 1.21
C LEU A 315 9.40 -0.28 0.81
N ILE A 316 8.29 -0.85 1.29
CA ILE A 316 6.96 -0.29 1.01
C ILE A 316 6.86 1.14 1.56
N ARG A 317 7.30 1.38 2.80
CA ARG A 317 7.28 2.74 3.39
C ARG A 317 8.10 3.73 2.60
N THR A 318 9.31 3.35 2.21
CA THR A 318 10.21 4.20 1.43
C THR A 318 9.57 4.66 0.14
N GLU A 319 8.93 3.76 -0.60
CA GLU A 319 8.20 4.12 -1.83
C GLU A 319 7.01 5.05 -1.54
N LEU A 320 6.21 4.74 -0.52
CA LEU A 320 5.03 5.54 -0.19
C LEU A 320 5.39 6.94 0.34
N GLU A 321 6.44 7.05 1.15
CA GLU A 321 6.98 8.32 1.65
C GLU A 321 7.52 9.18 0.51
N ALA A 322 8.05 8.55 -0.56
CA ALA A 322 8.43 9.22 -1.80
C ALA A 322 7.24 9.56 -2.73
N GLY A 323 6.01 9.28 -2.31
CA GLY A 323 4.81 9.54 -3.12
C GLY A 323 4.62 8.53 -4.27
N HIS A 324 5.23 7.36 -4.19
CA HIS A 324 5.17 6.32 -5.20
C HIS A 324 4.12 5.27 -4.84
N PRO A 325 2.94 5.24 -5.47
CA PRO A 325 1.98 4.14 -5.30
C PRO A 325 2.53 2.85 -5.90
N ILE A 326 2.35 1.73 -5.19
CA ILE A 326 3.02 0.47 -5.47
C ILE A 326 2.04 -0.53 -6.09
N PRO A 327 2.27 -1.02 -7.33
CA PRO A 327 1.61 -2.23 -7.81
C PRO A 327 2.02 -3.44 -6.97
N TYR A 328 1.07 -4.04 -6.27
CA TYR A 328 1.30 -5.17 -5.37
C TYR A 328 0.54 -6.40 -5.86
N HIS A 329 1.17 -7.57 -5.74
CA HIS A 329 0.66 -8.83 -6.26
C HIS A 329 0.69 -9.94 -5.22
N ASP A 330 -0.32 -10.78 -5.23
CA ASP A 330 -0.30 -12.10 -4.63
C ASP A 330 -0.31 -13.15 -5.74
N MET A 331 0.79 -13.87 -5.85
CA MET A 331 0.99 -14.86 -6.91
C MET A 331 0.23 -16.16 -6.67
N TRP A 332 -0.12 -16.47 -5.42
CA TRP A 332 -0.85 -17.70 -5.09
C TRP A 332 -2.30 -17.62 -5.53
N GLU A 333 -2.95 -16.53 -5.21
CA GLU A 333 -4.34 -16.30 -5.59
C GLU A 333 -4.47 -15.59 -6.95
N GLY A 334 -3.33 -15.13 -7.52
CA GLY A 334 -3.27 -14.54 -8.85
C GLY A 334 -3.94 -13.17 -8.94
N HIS A 335 -3.81 -12.33 -7.92
CA HIS A 335 -4.45 -11.01 -7.84
C HIS A 335 -3.44 -9.88 -7.71
N ALA A 336 -3.85 -8.68 -8.15
CA ALA A 336 -3.10 -7.44 -8.04
C ALA A 336 -3.98 -6.29 -7.51
N TRP A 337 -3.35 -5.36 -6.78
CA TRP A 337 -3.96 -4.13 -6.25
C TRP A 337 -2.90 -3.04 -6.10
N VAL A 338 -3.24 -1.90 -5.52
CA VAL A 338 -2.28 -0.84 -5.24
C VAL A 338 -2.13 -0.64 -3.74
N LEU A 339 -0.89 -0.56 -3.25
CA LEU A 339 -0.56 0.00 -1.94
C LEU A 339 -0.27 1.49 -2.15
N ASP A 340 -0.96 2.35 -1.40
CA ASP A 340 -0.90 3.79 -1.66
C ASP A 340 -0.95 4.66 -0.40
N GLY A 341 -0.73 4.08 0.78
CA GLY A 341 -0.65 4.81 2.05
C GLY A 341 -0.11 3.97 3.19
N VAL A 342 0.32 4.61 4.27
CA VAL A 342 0.72 3.98 5.53
C VAL A 342 0.21 4.79 6.72
N ASP A 343 -0.42 4.14 7.69
CA ASP A 343 -0.94 4.82 8.88
C ASP A 343 0.10 4.92 10.00
N ALA A 344 -0.22 5.66 11.06
CA ALA A 344 0.65 5.86 12.21
C ALA A 344 0.99 4.54 12.97
N ASP A 345 0.19 3.50 12.78
CA ASP A 345 0.40 2.19 13.41
C ASP A 345 1.15 1.22 12.46
N GLY A 346 1.51 1.67 11.24
CA GLY A 346 2.26 0.91 10.25
C GLY A 346 1.42 -0.03 9.39
N LYS A 347 0.09 0.15 9.37
CA LYS A 347 -0.77 -0.54 8.41
C LYS A 347 -0.75 0.17 7.07
N PHE A 348 -0.80 -0.60 6.00
CA PHE A 348 -0.77 -0.08 4.65
C PHE A 348 -2.16 0.05 4.06
N HIS A 349 -2.42 1.17 3.39
CA HIS A 349 -3.67 1.35 2.66
C HIS A 349 -3.63 0.54 1.37
N MET A 350 -4.71 -0.21 1.13
CA MET A 350 -4.89 -1.04 -0.06
C MET A 350 -6.10 -0.56 -0.86
N ASN A 351 -5.85 -0.15 -2.09
CA ASN A 351 -6.87 0.11 -3.10
C ASN A 351 -7.06 -1.16 -3.93
N TRP A 352 -8.13 -1.89 -3.66
CA TRP A 352 -8.41 -3.20 -4.26
C TRP A 352 -8.85 -3.15 -5.73
N GLY A 353 -9.16 -1.97 -6.25
CA GLY A 353 -9.72 -1.83 -7.60
C GLY A 353 -11.13 -2.42 -7.72
N PHE A 354 -11.94 -2.27 -6.67
CA PHE A 354 -13.30 -2.80 -6.59
C PHE A 354 -14.33 -1.72 -6.28
N ASN A 355 -14.28 -0.63 -7.03
CA ASN A 355 -15.16 0.55 -6.90
C ASN A 355 -15.08 1.22 -5.51
N GLY A 356 -13.90 1.22 -4.89
CA GLY A 356 -13.67 1.75 -3.54
C GLY A 356 -14.20 0.84 -2.43
N LYS A 357 -14.83 -0.31 -2.77
CA LYS A 357 -15.33 -1.24 -1.77
C LYS A 357 -14.18 -1.98 -1.11
N PHE A 358 -14.18 -2.01 0.20
CA PHE A 358 -13.16 -2.65 1.04
C PHE A 358 -11.78 -1.98 1.02
N ASP A 359 -11.59 -0.87 0.32
CA ASP A 359 -10.37 -0.08 0.46
C ASP A 359 -10.19 0.30 1.93
N GLY A 360 -8.96 0.20 2.41
CA GLY A 360 -8.70 0.37 3.85
C GLY A 360 -7.27 0.02 4.22
N TRP A 361 -7.03 -0.12 5.51
CA TRP A 361 -5.73 -0.28 6.13
C TRP A 361 -5.54 -1.72 6.62
N TYR A 362 -4.44 -2.35 6.22
CA TYR A 362 -4.18 -3.77 6.41
C TYR A 362 -2.78 -4.02 6.94
N GLU A 363 -2.65 -5.00 7.83
CA GLU A 363 -1.35 -5.53 8.21
C GLU A 363 -0.76 -6.38 7.10
N ILE A 364 0.50 -6.17 6.75
CA ILE A 364 1.24 -7.07 5.84
C ILE A 364 1.58 -8.39 6.54
N ASP A 365 1.79 -8.35 7.85
CA ASP A 365 2.07 -9.50 8.68
C ASP A 365 1.18 -9.48 9.93
N ALA A 366 0.45 -10.56 10.15
CA ALA A 366 -0.49 -10.68 11.26
C ALA A 366 0.19 -10.81 12.62
N MET A 367 1.50 -11.17 12.68
CA MET A 367 2.11 -11.65 13.90
C MET A 367 2.76 -10.57 14.75
N SER A 368 2.60 -10.67 16.08
CA SER A 368 3.31 -9.85 17.07
C SER A 368 4.59 -10.50 17.59
N PHE A 369 4.87 -11.74 17.19
CA PHE A 369 6.01 -12.54 17.66
C PHE A 369 6.61 -13.34 16.50
N HIS A 370 7.93 -13.55 16.58
CA HIS A 370 8.65 -14.49 15.70
C HIS A 370 9.06 -15.74 16.46
N PRO A 371 9.31 -16.88 15.77
CA PRO A 371 10.00 -18.01 16.36
C PRO A 371 11.39 -17.59 16.87
N TYR A 372 11.78 -18.16 18.02
CA TYR A 372 13.13 -17.99 18.54
C TYR A 372 14.06 -19.05 17.93
N GLY A 373 15.08 -18.61 17.19
CA GLY A 373 16.08 -19.48 16.57
C GLY A 373 17.34 -18.70 16.22
N ASP A 374 18.49 -19.40 16.25
CA ASP A 374 19.80 -18.75 16.22
C ASP A 374 20.31 -18.37 14.81
N ASP A 375 19.75 -18.87 13.71
CA ASP A 375 20.45 -18.78 12.42
C ASP A 375 19.60 -18.42 11.19
N GLU A 376 18.30 -18.31 11.28
CA GLU A 376 17.49 -17.88 10.14
C GLU A 376 16.30 -17.06 10.62
N VAL A 377 16.04 -15.97 9.89
CA VAL A 377 14.83 -15.17 10.00
C VAL A 377 13.64 -16.01 9.54
N TRP A 378 13.28 -16.98 10.36
CA TRP A 378 12.06 -17.73 10.16
C TRP A 378 10.92 -16.94 10.81
N ASP A 379 10.13 -16.26 10.02
CA ASP A 379 8.91 -15.64 10.47
C ASP A 379 7.69 -16.48 10.08
N PHE A 380 6.59 -16.33 10.79
CA PHE A 380 5.35 -17.03 10.48
C PHE A 380 4.76 -16.63 9.14
N SER A 381 5.20 -15.48 8.58
CA SER A 381 4.76 -14.99 7.28
C SER A 381 5.38 -15.79 6.11
N GLN A 382 6.54 -16.40 6.31
CA GLN A 382 7.21 -17.19 5.26
C GLN A 382 6.45 -18.46 4.86
N SER A 383 5.65 -19.03 5.75
CA SER A 383 4.88 -20.23 5.47
C SER A 383 3.65 -19.99 4.56
N SER A 384 3.24 -18.72 4.40
CA SER A 384 2.02 -18.36 3.67
C SER A 384 2.19 -17.20 2.68
N ASN A 385 3.37 -16.56 2.62
CA ASN A 385 3.59 -15.30 1.90
C ASN A 385 4.71 -15.31 0.89
N SER A 386 5.25 -16.45 0.55
CA SER A 386 6.33 -16.55 -0.44
C SER A 386 5.95 -16.07 -1.85
N GLY A 387 4.66 -15.81 -2.09
CA GLY A 387 4.13 -15.37 -3.38
C GLY A 387 3.91 -13.87 -3.53
N ASN A 388 4.21 -13.05 -2.52
CA ASN A 388 4.02 -11.61 -2.63
C ASN A 388 5.11 -10.96 -3.47
N GLU A 389 4.68 -10.10 -4.41
CA GLU A 389 5.55 -9.30 -5.27
C GLU A 389 5.08 -7.85 -5.28
N MET A 390 6.03 -6.95 -5.56
CA MET A 390 5.71 -5.54 -5.81
C MET A 390 6.60 -4.95 -6.90
N ILE A 391 6.10 -3.89 -7.53
CA ILE A 391 6.89 -3.10 -8.47
C ILE A 391 7.30 -1.81 -7.76
N ILE A 392 8.62 -1.67 -7.53
CA ILE A 392 9.22 -0.50 -6.90
C ILE A 392 9.79 0.46 -7.94
N ASN A 393 10.07 1.71 -7.54
CA ASN A 393 10.46 2.81 -8.42
C ASN A 393 9.42 3.05 -9.51
N CYS A 394 8.13 2.95 -9.16
CA CYS A 394 7.02 3.07 -10.11
C CYS A 394 6.57 4.52 -10.27
N PHE A 395 7.46 5.35 -10.82
CA PHE A 395 7.24 6.77 -11.11
C PHE A 395 7.80 7.12 -12.51
N PRO A 396 7.40 8.24 -13.14
CA PRO A 396 7.83 8.57 -14.50
C PRO A 396 9.35 8.68 -14.65
N TYR A 397 9.98 9.65 -14.02
CA TYR A 397 11.43 9.90 -14.02
C TYR A 397 11.76 10.88 -12.88
N GLU A 398 13.04 10.92 -12.48
CA GLU A 398 13.49 11.82 -11.42
C GLU A 398 13.11 13.29 -11.67
N GLY A 399 12.51 13.91 -10.66
CA GLY A 399 12.06 15.30 -10.75
C GLY A 399 10.77 15.51 -11.55
N TYR A 400 10.03 14.44 -11.88
CA TYR A 400 8.71 14.59 -12.50
C TYR A 400 7.71 15.21 -11.54
N VAL A 401 7.02 16.25 -12.00
CA VAL A 401 5.94 16.93 -11.26
C VAL A 401 4.61 16.62 -11.90
N ILE A 402 3.63 16.19 -11.10
CA ILE A 402 2.28 15.86 -11.58
C ILE A 402 1.62 17.13 -12.15
N PRO A 403 1.16 17.15 -13.43
CA PRO A 403 0.49 18.32 -13.99
C PRO A 403 -0.77 18.71 -13.20
N GLY A 404 -0.87 19.98 -12.81
CA GLY A 404 -2.00 20.49 -12.04
C GLY A 404 -2.10 19.95 -10.60
N GLY A 405 -1.09 19.23 -10.13
CA GLY A 405 -0.89 18.99 -8.71
C GLY A 405 -0.58 20.31 -7.99
N ASP A 406 -0.90 20.37 -6.70
CA ASP A 406 -0.37 21.46 -5.88
C ASP A 406 1.14 21.42 -6.03
N GLU A 407 1.77 22.56 -6.32
CA GLU A 407 3.23 22.67 -6.23
C GLU A 407 3.61 22.08 -4.86
N PRO A 408 4.56 21.13 -4.80
CA PRO A 408 4.97 20.59 -3.52
C PRO A 408 5.25 21.75 -2.57
N GLU A 409 4.62 21.72 -1.41
CA GLU A 409 4.82 22.79 -0.42
C GLU A 409 6.33 22.88 -0.16
N LYS A 410 6.92 24.02 -0.55
CA LYS A 410 8.37 24.22 -0.42
C LYS A 410 8.75 24.06 1.04
N LYS A 411 9.39 22.95 1.37
CA LYS A 411 9.85 22.67 2.73
C LYS A 411 11.25 23.23 2.91
N LEU A 412 11.45 23.97 3.99
CA LEU A 412 12.79 24.42 4.38
C LEU A 412 13.69 23.18 4.55
N GLY A 413 14.76 23.09 3.78
CA GLY A 413 15.71 21.98 3.80
C GLY A 413 15.50 20.91 2.72
N ASP A 414 14.43 20.97 1.93
CA ASP A 414 14.18 20.11 0.79
C ASP A 414 14.87 20.68 -0.46
N ILE A 415 16.16 20.41 -0.57
CA ILE A 415 17.05 21.04 -1.55
C ILE A 415 16.82 20.48 -2.96
N ASN A 416 16.54 19.17 -3.05
CA ASN A 416 16.32 18.47 -4.31
C ASN A 416 14.86 18.53 -4.79
N GLY A 417 13.93 19.01 -3.94
CA GLY A 417 12.53 19.18 -4.29
C GLY A 417 11.73 17.86 -4.33
N ASP A 418 12.23 16.81 -3.64
CA ASP A 418 11.56 15.50 -3.62
C ASP A 418 10.43 15.39 -2.57
N GLY A 419 10.23 16.47 -1.79
CA GLY A 419 9.22 16.56 -0.74
C GLY A 419 9.70 16.08 0.63
N PHE A 420 10.91 15.56 0.74
CA PHE A 420 11.50 15.05 1.98
C PHE A 420 12.75 15.82 2.36
N VAL A 421 12.94 16.05 3.65
CA VAL A 421 14.15 16.63 4.19
C VAL A 421 14.99 15.52 4.80
N ASN A 422 16.01 15.06 4.08
CA ASN A 422 16.83 13.90 4.45
C ASN A 422 18.30 14.05 4.04
N VAL A 423 19.09 12.97 4.12
CA VAL A 423 20.54 13.01 3.84
C VAL A 423 20.86 13.35 2.38
N SER A 424 19.94 13.09 1.43
CA SER A 424 20.19 13.47 0.02
C SER A 424 20.23 14.98 -0.14
N ASP A 425 19.36 15.73 0.56
CA ASP A 425 19.40 17.21 0.55
C ASP A 425 20.70 17.76 1.10
N VAL A 426 21.24 17.13 2.14
CA VAL A 426 22.57 17.50 2.67
C VAL A 426 23.64 17.34 1.59
N THR A 427 23.57 16.25 0.83
CA THR A 427 24.51 15.96 -0.25
C THR A 427 24.39 16.98 -1.39
N ASP A 428 23.15 17.32 -1.77
CA ASP A 428 22.87 18.27 -2.84
C ASP A 428 23.26 19.71 -2.44
N LEU A 429 22.97 20.11 -1.21
CA LEU A 429 23.41 21.40 -0.68
C LEU A 429 24.93 21.52 -0.64
N ILE A 430 25.63 20.47 -0.19
CA ILE A 430 27.11 20.42 -0.20
C ILE A 430 27.61 20.52 -1.66
N SER A 431 27.01 19.78 -2.57
CA SER A 431 27.41 19.79 -3.98
C SER A 431 27.26 21.18 -4.60
N ALA A 432 26.12 21.84 -4.38
CA ALA A 432 25.89 23.19 -4.87
C ALA A 432 26.92 24.22 -4.30
N ILE A 433 27.25 24.10 -3.01
CA ILE A 433 28.27 24.97 -2.37
C ILE A 433 29.66 24.74 -2.98
N LEU A 434 30.06 23.47 -3.15
CA LEU A 434 31.38 23.13 -3.70
C LEU A 434 31.54 23.53 -5.16
N ASN A 435 30.43 23.45 -5.95
CA ASN A 435 30.44 23.82 -7.36
C ASN A 435 30.18 25.31 -7.60
N SER A 436 29.98 26.11 -6.55
CA SER A 436 29.59 27.53 -6.65
C SER A 436 28.27 27.75 -7.37
N GLU A 437 27.33 26.84 -7.18
CA GLU A 437 25.99 26.83 -7.79
C GLU A 437 24.88 27.30 -6.81
N VAL A 438 25.27 27.92 -5.71
CA VAL A 438 24.34 28.38 -4.66
C VAL A 438 23.30 29.40 -5.15
N ASP A 439 23.66 30.20 -6.18
CA ASP A 439 22.76 31.18 -6.80
C ASP A 439 21.61 30.51 -7.57
N SER A 440 21.72 29.22 -7.87
CA SER A 440 20.66 28.45 -8.52
C SER A 440 19.65 27.86 -7.52
N LEU A 441 20.00 27.85 -6.22
CA LEU A 441 19.13 27.32 -5.19
C LEU A 441 18.03 28.32 -4.78
N ASP A 442 16.88 27.80 -4.46
CA ASP A 442 15.82 28.60 -3.84
C ASP A 442 16.19 28.94 -2.38
N ALA A 443 16.45 30.21 -2.12
CA ALA A 443 16.84 30.67 -0.79
C ALA A 443 15.78 30.40 0.29
N SER A 444 14.50 30.24 -0.09
CA SER A 444 13.41 29.95 0.86
C SER A 444 13.50 28.54 1.44
N ILE A 445 14.21 27.64 0.77
CA ILE A 445 14.41 26.25 1.21
C ILE A 445 15.86 25.94 1.58
N ALA A 446 16.84 26.65 1.01
CA ALA A 446 18.27 26.38 1.18
C ALA A 446 18.95 27.20 2.27
N ASN A 447 18.38 28.35 2.67
CA ASN A 447 18.87 29.15 3.80
C ASN A 447 18.22 28.67 5.11
N ILE A 448 18.75 27.57 5.63
CA ILE A 448 18.15 26.84 6.75
C ILE A 448 18.34 27.57 8.07
N ASN A 449 19.44 28.27 8.24
CA ASN A 449 19.78 29.02 9.46
C ASN A 449 19.15 30.42 9.49
N GLY A 450 18.57 30.88 8.36
CA GLY A 450 17.91 32.17 8.22
C GLY A 450 18.88 33.40 8.22
N ASP A 451 20.16 33.19 7.96
CA ASP A 451 21.12 34.30 7.70
C ASP A 451 21.02 34.75 6.23
N GLU A 452 21.80 35.69 5.77
CA GLU A 452 21.69 36.23 4.41
C GLU A 452 22.41 35.38 3.35
N ASN A 453 23.07 34.25 3.71
CA ASN A 453 23.95 33.54 2.81
C ASN A 453 23.77 32.03 2.88
N ILE A 454 23.62 31.36 1.72
CA ILE A 454 23.66 29.91 1.66
C ILE A 454 25.10 29.41 1.66
N ASN A 455 25.50 28.69 2.73
CA ASN A 455 26.87 28.26 2.94
C ASN A 455 26.94 27.02 3.87
N VAL A 456 28.16 26.68 4.34
CA VAL A 456 28.37 25.49 5.20
C VAL A 456 27.59 25.55 6.52
N SER A 457 27.17 26.74 6.98
CA SER A 457 26.35 26.87 8.19
C SER A 457 24.98 26.27 7.97
N ASP A 458 24.41 26.38 6.75
CA ASP A 458 23.11 25.79 6.38
C ASP A 458 23.18 24.27 6.29
N VAL A 459 24.30 23.72 5.81
CA VAL A 459 24.56 22.28 5.86
C VAL A 459 24.54 21.79 7.31
N THR A 460 25.16 22.51 8.23
CA THR A 460 25.14 22.15 9.66
C THR A 460 23.76 22.26 10.27
N ALA A 461 23.01 23.29 9.89
CA ALA A 461 21.62 23.49 10.33
C ALA A 461 20.69 22.41 9.77
N LEU A 462 20.87 22.01 8.51
CA LEU A 462 20.11 20.95 7.86
C LEU A 462 20.36 19.60 8.53
N ILE A 463 21.63 19.25 8.79
CA ILE A 463 21.97 18.03 9.53
C ILE A 463 21.32 18.05 10.93
N ALA A 464 21.38 19.17 11.63
CA ALA A 464 20.75 19.30 12.94
C ALA A 464 19.21 19.16 12.87
N MET A 465 18.58 19.68 11.84
CA MET A 465 17.15 19.53 11.58
C MET A 465 16.76 18.07 11.36
N ILE A 466 17.51 17.34 10.53
CA ILE A 466 17.27 15.92 10.23
C ILE A 466 17.47 15.03 11.47
N LEU A 467 18.47 15.33 12.30
CA LEU A 467 18.74 14.54 13.50
C LEU A 467 17.76 14.79 14.65
N ASN A 468 17.00 15.89 14.63
CA ASN A 468 16.04 16.26 15.67
C ASN A 468 14.57 15.97 15.29
N ASN A 469 14.30 15.54 14.05
CA ASN A 469 13.04 15.00 13.59
C ASN A 469 13.05 13.47 13.71
#